data_5514e7307f77924c6b37d09d597b86e4
#
_entry.id   5514e7307f77924c6b37d09d597b86e4
#
_cell.length_a   1.000
_cell.length_b   1.000
_cell.length_c   1.000
_cell.angle_alpha   90.00
_cell.angle_beta   90.00
_cell.angle_gamma   90.00
#
_symmetry.space_group_name_H-M   'P 1'
#
loop_
_entity.id
_entity.type
_entity.pdbx_description
1 polymer ?
#
loop_
_entity_poly.entity_id
_entity_poly.type
_entity_poly.pdbx_seq_one_letter_code
_entity_poly.pdbx_strand_id
1 'polypeptide(L)'
;MLSSKREIPEKEIEPNSRKKNRRRKLLYWLIIDLTVAFVVIALLLYKPGHYNPTNSYPGIPENEVSPYLTHLSSEIYNAAQLGEPFEITITQEAINKIITQANWPIESEGILLYAPAALFIEGMVVLMGTADFKGVELIITVELNPQINEEGLINLNVEKVKIGAMNITPLAKITAKKMYAHRLATVSIDKYSLQTQIAASLLNDEPFSPVFRIDHRRIRLNKIIIEKEKMTAYLSPETKSR
;
A
#
# COMPACT_ATOMS: atom_id res chain seq x y z
N MET A 1 -22.96 -59.46 -72.92
CA MET A 1 -23.14 -58.19 -72.18
C MET A 1 -22.64 -58.39 -70.76
N LEU A 2 -21.37 -58.00 -70.49
CA LEU A 2 -20.76 -58.15 -69.19
C LEU A 2 -20.76 -56.74 -68.49
N SER A 3 -21.53 -56.62 -67.42
CA SER A 3 -21.58 -55.38 -66.58
C SER A 3 -20.39 -55.36 -65.63
N SER A 4 -19.43 -54.44 -65.84
CA SER A 4 -18.34 -54.22 -64.99
C SER A 4 -18.76 -53.34 -63.76
N LYS A 5 -18.79 -53.98 -62.61
CA LYS A 5 -19.06 -53.31 -61.33
C LYS A 5 -17.75 -52.65 -60.86
N ARG A 6 -17.67 -51.29 -60.91
CA ARG A 6 -16.58 -50.56 -60.35
C ARG A 6 -16.71 -50.57 -58.82
N GLU A 7 -15.79 -51.19 -58.16
CA GLU A 7 -15.59 -51.05 -56.69
C GLU A 7 -14.96 -49.71 -56.45
N ILE A 8 -15.62 -48.90 -55.61
CA ILE A 8 -15.11 -47.64 -55.09
C ILE A 8 -14.24 -48.01 -53.87
N PRO A 9 -12.97 -47.59 -53.78
CA PRO A 9 -12.16 -47.90 -52.59
C PRO A 9 -12.69 -47.12 -51.40
N GLU A 10 -13.11 -47.85 -50.39
CA GLU A 10 -13.53 -47.35 -49.07
C GLU A 10 -12.27 -46.73 -48.39
N LYS A 11 -12.30 -45.39 -48.26
CA LYS A 11 -11.23 -44.66 -47.65
C LYS A 11 -11.29 -44.90 -46.15
N GLU A 12 -10.43 -45.80 -45.65
CA GLU A 12 -10.19 -46.04 -44.22
C GLU A 12 -9.84 -44.70 -43.55
N ILE A 13 -10.80 -44.13 -42.85
CA ILE A 13 -10.63 -42.90 -42.07
C ILE A 13 -9.91 -43.34 -40.78
N GLU A 14 -8.58 -43.15 -40.72
CA GLU A 14 -7.77 -43.39 -39.50
C GLU A 14 -8.30 -42.53 -38.34
N PRO A 15 -8.95 -43.11 -37.33
CA PRO A 15 -9.50 -42.31 -36.18
C PRO A 15 -8.46 -41.86 -35.20
N ASN A 16 -7.18 -42.26 -35.38
CA ASN A 16 -6.11 -42.09 -34.41
C ASN A 16 -5.37 -40.76 -34.52
N SER A 17 -5.34 -40.10 -35.66
CA SER A 17 -4.65 -38.82 -35.85
C SER A 17 -5.30 -37.64 -35.16
N ARG A 18 -6.65 -37.62 -35.08
CA ARG A 18 -7.42 -36.57 -34.40
C ARG A 18 -7.25 -36.58 -32.89
N LYS A 19 -7.16 -37.73 -32.25
CA LYS A 19 -6.92 -37.89 -30.79
C LYS A 19 -5.49 -37.44 -30.41
N LYS A 20 -4.49 -37.73 -31.23
CA LYS A 20 -3.05 -37.34 -30.99
C LYS A 20 -2.88 -35.81 -31.06
N ASN A 21 -3.53 -35.14 -32.02
CA ASN A 21 -3.48 -33.68 -32.14
C ASN A 21 -4.21 -32.94 -31.00
N ARG A 22 -5.30 -33.50 -30.48
CA ARG A 22 -6.05 -32.94 -29.36
C ARG A 22 -5.23 -33.03 -28.05
N ARG A 23 -4.55 -34.16 -27.82
CA ARG A 23 -3.66 -34.33 -26.66
C ARG A 23 -2.46 -33.37 -26.71
N ARG A 24 -1.84 -33.14 -27.89
CA ARG A 24 -0.76 -32.16 -28.05
C ARG A 24 -1.23 -30.73 -27.77
N LYS A 25 -2.40 -30.34 -28.29
CA LYS A 25 -2.98 -29.03 -28.00
C LYS A 25 -3.24 -28.84 -26.51
N LEU A 26 -3.81 -29.82 -25.83
CA LEU A 26 -4.03 -29.77 -24.38
C LEU A 26 -2.72 -29.65 -23.61
N LEU A 27 -1.65 -30.35 -24.04
CA LEU A 27 -0.33 -30.26 -23.41
C LEU A 27 0.28 -28.86 -23.59
N TYR A 28 0.15 -28.23 -24.76
CA TYR A 28 0.59 -26.86 -24.97
C TYR A 28 -0.16 -25.85 -24.07
N TRP A 29 -1.47 -25.97 -23.95
CA TRP A 29 -2.27 -25.14 -23.06
C TRP A 29 -1.84 -25.32 -21.60
N LEU A 30 -1.64 -26.55 -21.16
CA LEU A 30 -1.18 -26.84 -19.80
C LEU A 30 0.22 -26.25 -19.53
N ILE A 31 1.14 -26.32 -20.50
CA ILE A 31 2.46 -25.70 -20.36
C ILE A 31 2.34 -24.18 -20.27
N ILE A 32 1.47 -23.55 -21.07
CA ILE A 32 1.22 -22.11 -21.03
C ILE A 32 0.67 -21.73 -19.65
N ASP A 33 -0.36 -22.43 -19.17
CA ASP A 33 -0.97 -22.16 -17.86
C ASP A 33 0.04 -22.33 -16.73
N LEU A 34 0.87 -23.37 -16.77
CA LEU A 34 1.93 -23.60 -15.77
C LEU A 34 2.98 -22.49 -15.80
N THR A 35 3.37 -22.04 -17.00
CA THR A 35 4.32 -20.94 -17.17
C THR A 35 3.75 -19.64 -16.62
N VAL A 36 2.50 -19.32 -16.93
CA VAL A 36 1.81 -18.14 -16.42
C VAL A 36 1.72 -18.19 -14.89
N ALA A 37 1.31 -19.33 -14.33
CA ALA A 37 1.23 -19.51 -12.88
C ALA A 37 2.60 -19.32 -12.21
N PHE A 38 3.67 -19.87 -12.79
CA PHE A 38 5.03 -19.70 -12.29
C PHE A 38 5.48 -18.23 -12.30
N VAL A 39 5.21 -17.51 -13.40
CA VAL A 39 5.53 -16.08 -13.52
C VAL A 39 4.77 -15.26 -12.47
N VAL A 40 3.46 -15.52 -12.29
CA VAL A 40 2.65 -14.86 -11.27
C VAL A 40 3.20 -15.09 -9.87
N ILE A 41 3.56 -16.33 -9.52
CA ILE A 41 4.14 -16.67 -8.22
C ILE A 41 5.49 -15.95 -8.04
N ALA A 42 6.35 -15.94 -9.05
CA ALA A 42 7.64 -15.25 -9.00
C ALA A 42 7.48 -13.74 -8.78
N LEU A 43 6.48 -13.10 -9.41
CA LEU A 43 6.17 -11.69 -9.22
C LEU A 43 5.63 -11.40 -7.81
N LEU A 44 4.78 -12.26 -7.26
CA LEU A 44 4.22 -12.11 -5.92
C LEU A 44 5.29 -12.26 -4.83
N LEU A 45 6.23 -13.20 -5.00
CA LEU A 45 7.30 -13.46 -4.04
C LEU A 45 8.51 -12.54 -4.21
N TYR A 46 8.46 -11.62 -5.19
CA TYR A 46 9.56 -10.68 -5.42
C TYR A 46 9.74 -9.73 -4.23
N LYS A 47 10.97 -9.63 -3.72
CA LYS A 47 11.36 -8.70 -2.66
C LYS A 47 12.03 -7.47 -3.27
N PRO A 48 11.45 -6.26 -3.13
CA PRO A 48 12.07 -5.02 -3.62
C PRO A 48 13.41 -4.76 -2.95
N GLY A 49 14.44 -4.36 -3.73
CA GLY A 49 15.82 -4.20 -3.22
C GLY A 49 15.98 -3.05 -2.20
N HIS A 50 15.06 -2.08 -2.19
CA HIS A 50 15.04 -0.96 -1.22
C HIS A 50 14.17 -1.26 0.02
N TYR A 51 13.56 -2.43 0.10
CA TYR A 51 12.87 -2.83 1.30
C TYR A 51 13.87 -3.34 2.33
N ASN A 52 14.23 -2.44 3.25
CA ASN A 52 15.14 -2.73 4.35
C ASN A 52 14.49 -2.27 5.67
N PRO A 53 13.61 -3.10 6.27
CA PRO A 53 12.98 -2.76 7.53
C PRO A 53 14.01 -2.72 8.66
N THR A 54 13.92 -1.71 9.51
CA THR A 54 14.88 -1.47 10.61
C THR A 54 14.84 -2.58 11.66
N ASN A 55 13.71 -3.27 11.80
CA ASN A 55 13.54 -4.41 12.72
C ASN A 55 12.75 -5.52 12.06
N SER A 56 13.36 -6.70 11.98
CA SER A 56 12.69 -7.89 11.44
C SER A 56 11.80 -8.62 12.45
N TYR A 57 11.84 -8.29 13.77
CA TYR A 57 11.02 -8.96 14.80
C TYR A 57 10.88 -8.15 16.10
N PRO A 58 9.79 -8.37 16.85
CA PRO A 58 9.48 -7.62 18.07
C PRO A 58 10.42 -8.02 19.22
N GLY A 59 11.21 -7.08 19.67
CA GLY A 59 12.12 -7.27 20.79
C GLY A 59 12.60 -5.96 21.41
N ILE A 60 12.09 -4.81 20.95
CA ILE A 60 12.41 -3.54 21.61
C ILE A 60 11.46 -3.39 22.79
N PRO A 61 11.99 -3.10 24.01
CA PRO A 61 11.15 -2.87 25.16
C PRO A 61 10.15 -1.74 24.89
N GLU A 62 8.91 -1.97 25.22
CA GLU A 62 7.74 -1.11 25.01
C GLU A 62 7.85 0.29 25.69
N ASN A 63 8.93 0.52 26.47
CA ASN A 63 9.08 1.66 27.36
C ASN A 63 10.14 2.71 26.93
N GLU A 64 10.87 2.50 25.85
CA GLU A 64 11.80 3.52 25.36
C GLU A 64 11.15 4.40 24.29
N VAL A 65 10.55 5.51 24.72
CA VAL A 65 10.16 6.60 23.80
C VAL A 65 11.43 7.05 23.06
N SER A 66 11.40 6.95 21.73
CA SER A 66 12.56 7.36 20.92
C SER A 66 12.99 8.78 21.30
N PRO A 67 14.27 9.01 21.61
CA PRO A 67 14.78 10.35 21.86
C PRO A 67 14.43 11.33 20.74
N TYR A 68 14.31 10.82 19.50
CA TYR A 68 13.90 11.60 18.36
C TYR A 68 12.44 12.06 18.45
N LEU A 69 11.51 11.20 18.89
CA LEU A 69 10.10 11.57 19.12
C LEU A 69 9.99 12.65 20.19
N THR A 70 10.78 12.52 21.27
CA THR A 70 10.81 13.51 22.33
C THR A 70 11.33 14.85 21.83
N HIS A 71 12.40 14.82 21.04
CA HIS A 71 12.97 16.04 20.44
C HIS A 71 11.99 16.69 19.46
N LEU A 72 11.47 15.93 18.51
CA LEU A 72 10.50 16.39 17.50
C LEU A 72 9.24 16.96 18.15
N SER A 73 8.68 16.26 19.14
CA SER A 73 7.49 16.74 19.84
C SER A 73 7.75 18.02 20.62
N SER A 74 8.92 18.16 21.23
CA SER A 74 9.34 19.39 21.93
C SER A 74 9.54 20.55 20.95
N GLU A 75 10.17 20.30 19.81
CA GLU A 75 10.35 21.29 18.75
C GLU A 75 9.01 21.80 18.22
N ILE A 76 8.10 20.87 17.86
CA ILE A 76 6.75 21.19 17.40
C ILE A 76 5.96 21.96 18.47
N TYR A 77 6.04 21.52 19.73
CA TYR A 77 5.35 22.18 20.83
C TYR A 77 5.85 23.61 21.02
N ASN A 78 7.16 23.82 21.10
CA ASN A 78 7.75 25.14 21.30
C ASN A 78 7.43 26.08 20.13
N ALA A 79 7.59 25.61 18.89
CA ALA A 79 7.25 26.39 17.70
C ALA A 79 5.76 26.76 17.66
N ALA A 80 4.87 25.83 18.00
CA ALA A 80 3.44 26.09 18.09
C ALA A 80 3.10 27.15 19.15
N GLN A 81 3.86 27.22 20.26
CA GLN A 81 3.64 28.23 21.32
C GLN A 81 4.02 29.64 20.88
N LEU A 82 5.00 29.81 20.00
CA LEU A 82 5.38 31.12 19.47
C LEU A 82 4.26 31.77 18.65
N GLY A 83 3.37 30.98 18.06
CA GLY A 83 2.24 31.49 17.29
C GLY A 83 2.63 32.06 15.92
N GLU A 84 3.80 31.71 15.42
CA GLU A 84 4.33 32.08 14.12
C GLU A 84 4.36 30.88 13.18
N PRO A 85 4.37 31.07 11.84
CA PRO A 85 4.63 29.98 10.92
C PRO A 85 6.01 29.35 11.15
N PHE A 86 6.09 28.02 11.05
CA PHE A 86 7.32 27.26 11.24
C PHE A 86 7.39 26.07 10.29
N GLU A 87 8.57 25.50 10.15
CA GLU A 87 8.80 24.31 9.36
C GLU A 87 9.40 23.19 10.21
N ILE A 88 9.09 21.96 9.82
CA ILE A 88 9.60 20.76 10.47
C ILE A 88 10.13 19.85 9.40
N THR A 89 11.36 19.38 9.57
CA THR A 89 11.95 18.37 8.70
C THR A 89 11.99 17.02 9.42
N ILE A 90 11.39 16.01 8.80
CA ILE A 90 11.36 14.63 9.29
C ILE A 90 12.19 13.78 8.34
N THR A 91 13.23 13.13 8.87
CA THR A 91 14.07 12.22 8.08
C THR A 91 13.40 10.86 7.92
N GLN A 92 13.76 10.13 6.85
CA GLN A 92 13.29 8.77 6.62
C GLN A 92 13.66 7.84 7.79
N GLU A 93 14.85 7.99 8.34
CA GLU A 93 15.28 7.20 9.51
C GLU A 93 14.37 7.44 10.71
N ALA A 94 14.01 8.69 10.93
CA ALA A 94 13.14 9.08 12.03
C ALA A 94 11.74 8.50 11.91
N ILE A 95 11.11 8.61 10.73
CA ILE A 95 9.79 8.03 10.52
C ILE A 95 9.81 6.50 10.65
N ASN A 96 10.89 5.85 10.21
CA ASN A 96 11.03 4.40 10.38
C ASN A 96 11.16 4.01 11.86
N LYS A 97 11.90 4.77 12.67
CA LYS A 97 11.95 4.57 14.12
C LYS A 97 10.57 4.75 14.78
N ILE A 98 9.79 5.72 14.34
CA ILE A 98 8.43 5.96 14.84
C ILE A 98 7.51 4.78 14.49
N ILE A 99 7.51 4.36 13.24
CA ILE A 99 6.64 3.27 12.75
C ILE A 99 6.96 1.96 13.44
N THR A 100 8.24 1.66 13.68
CA THR A 100 8.65 0.41 14.33
C THR A 100 8.33 0.35 15.83
N GLN A 101 8.07 1.50 16.46
CA GLN A 101 7.61 1.55 17.86
C GLN A 101 6.10 1.31 18.03
N ALA A 102 5.33 1.27 16.95
CA ALA A 102 3.94 0.84 17.02
C ALA A 102 3.85 -0.67 17.33
N ASN A 103 2.70 -1.10 17.85
CA ASN A 103 2.45 -2.49 18.24
C ASN A 103 2.44 -3.42 17.01
N TRP A 104 3.60 -3.87 16.59
CA TRP A 104 3.78 -4.91 15.58
C TRP A 104 4.09 -6.24 16.26
N PRO A 105 3.67 -7.39 15.71
CA PRO A 105 2.87 -7.56 14.50
C PRO A 105 1.38 -7.23 14.69
N ILE A 106 0.71 -6.87 13.60
CA ILE A 106 -0.75 -6.68 13.57
C ILE A 106 -1.35 -7.90 12.88
N GLU A 107 -2.27 -8.59 13.56
CA GLU A 107 -3.02 -9.70 12.97
C GLU A 107 -4.42 -9.25 12.56
N SER A 108 -4.80 -9.54 11.34
CA SER A 108 -6.14 -9.29 10.80
C SER A 108 -6.53 -10.38 9.81
N GLU A 109 -7.67 -11.03 10.06
CA GLU A 109 -8.24 -12.05 9.17
C GLU A 109 -7.27 -13.19 8.79
N GLY A 110 -6.37 -13.57 9.72
CA GLY A 110 -5.37 -14.62 9.50
C GLY A 110 -4.17 -14.16 8.66
N ILE A 111 -4.01 -12.86 8.45
CA ILE A 111 -2.83 -12.24 7.87
C ILE A 111 -2.04 -11.56 8.99
N LEU A 112 -0.76 -11.89 9.10
CA LEU A 112 0.15 -11.25 10.03
C LEU A 112 0.95 -10.17 9.30
N LEU A 113 0.77 -8.91 9.70
CA LEU A 113 1.52 -7.77 9.16
C LEU A 113 2.65 -7.41 10.10
N TYR A 114 3.87 -7.24 9.58
CA TYR A 114 5.06 -6.90 10.36
C TYR A 114 6.16 -6.25 9.50
N ALA A 115 7.26 -5.89 10.14
CA ALA A 115 8.45 -5.28 9.52
C ALA A 115 8.10 -4.05 8.63
N PRO A 116 7.39 -3.05 9.17
CA PRO A 116 7.04 -1.86 8.41
C PRO A 116 8.29 -1.05 8.05
N ALA A 117 8.25 -0.41 6.88
CA ALA A 117 9.26 0.53 6.44
C ALA A 117 8.62 1.66 5.63
N ALA A 118 9.16 2.86 5.76
CA ALA A 118 8.83 4.01 4.93
C ALA A 118 10.07 4.46 4.15
N LEU A 119 9.87 4.84 2.90
CA LEU A 119 10.88 5.39 2.03
C LEU A 119 10.38 6.72 1.47
N PHE A 120 11.20 7.75 1.54
CA PHE A 120 10.93 9.04 0.91
C PHE A 120 11.66 9.13 -0.41
N ILE A 121 10.91 9.35 -1.48
CA ILE A 121 11.41 9.65 -2.82
C ILE A 121 10.78 10.97 -3.27
N GLU A 122 11.30 11.59 -4.31
CA GLU A 122 10.84 12.91 -4.73
C GLU A 122 9.32 12.94 -4.98
N GLY A 123 8.61 13.75 -4.21
CA GLY A 123 7.15 13.91 -4.27
C GLY A 123 6.33 12.75 -3.68
N MET A 124 6.93 11.67 -3.21
CA MET A 124 6.20 10.47 -2.79
C MET A 124 6.70 9.87 -1.47
N VAL A 125 5.77 9.27 -0.75
CA VAL A 125 6.04 8.37 0.39
C VAL A 125 5.72 6.96 -0.03
N VAL A 126 6.68 6.05 0.10
CA VAL A 126 6.49 4.62 -0.16
C VAL A 126 6.44 3.89 1.17
N LEU A 127 5.30 3.32 1.49
CA LEU A 127 5.11 2.48 2.67
C LEU A 127 5.25 1.02 2.27
N MET A 128 6.02 0.26 3.03
CA MET A 128 6.24 -1.16 2.79
C MET A 128 6.04 -1.95 4.08
N GLY A 129 5.69 -3.22 3.94
CA GLY A 129 5.58 -4.14 5.05
C GLY A 129 5.50 -5.58 4.58
N THR A 130 5.83 -6.51 5.45
CA THR A 130 5.66 -7.94 5.20
C THR A 130 4.28 -8.38 5.66
N ALA A 131 3.57 -9.09 4.80
CA ALA A 131 2.34 -9.80 5.11
C ALA A 131 2.62 -11.31 5.06
N ASP A 132 2.46 -12.00 6.18
CA ASP A 132 2.49 -13.46 6.21
C ASP A 132 1.04 -13.98 6.12
N PHE A 133 0.81 -14.78 5.11
CA PHE A 133 -0.42 -15.54 4.96
C PHE A 133 -0.11 -17.03 4.93
N LYS A 134 -0.40 -17.72 6.03
CA LYS A 134 -0.18 -19.18 6.20
C LYS A 134 1.26 -19.63 5.91
N GLY A 135 2.24 -18.84 6.34
CA GLY A 135 3.66 -19.13 6.14
C GLY A 135 4.23 -18.68 4.79
N VAL A 136 3.44 -17.94 4.01
CA VAL A 136 3.92 -17.30 2.76
C VAL A 136 4.11 -15.82 3.00
N GLU A 137 5.35 -15.36 3.01
CA GLU A 137 5.69 -13.95 3.17
C GLU A 137 5.59 -13.19 1.84
N LEU A 138 4.79 -12.14 1.86
CA LEU A 138 4.56 -11.24 0.72
C LEU A 138 4.93 -9.82 1.12
N ILE A 139 5.60 -9.07 0.24
CA ILE A 139 5.89 -7.67 0.50
C ILE A 139 4.79 -6.81 -0.10
N ILE A 140 4.08 -6.09 0.76
CA ILE A 140 3.11 -5.08 0.35
C ILE A 140 3.82 -3.74 0.23
N THR A 141 3.58 -3.03 -0.87
CA THR A 141 4.10 -1.69 -1.12
C THR A 141 2.93 -0.76 -1.48
N VAL A 142 2.85 0.39 -0.81
CA VAL A 142 1.88 1.44 -1.09
C VAL A 142 2.64 2.74 -1.40
N GLU A 143 2.48 3.25 -2.61
CA GLU A 143 3.05 4.52 -3.04
C GLU A 143 2.01 5.63 -2.87
N LEU A 144 2.34 6.64 -2.07
CA LEU A 144 1.47 7.77 -1.72
C LEU A 144 2.06 9.07 -2.28
N ASN A 145 1.21 9.91 -2.84
CA ASN A 145 1.57 11.27 -3.29
C ASN A 145 0.68 12.28 -2.54
N PRO A 146 1.06 12.70 -1.32
CA PRO A 146 0.30 13.68 -0.56
C PRO A 146 0.31 15.04 -1.25
N GLN A 147 -0.87 15.60 -1.51
CA GLN A 147 -1.03 16.90 -2.16
C GLN A 147 -2.00 17.77 -1.37
N ILE A 148 -1.69 19.04 -1.26
CA ILE A 148 -2.60 20.06 -0.72
C ILE A 148 -3.17 20.83 -1.92
N ASN A 149 -4.51 20.82 -2.04
CA ASN A 149 -5.21 21.48 -3.13
C ASN A 149 -5.36 23.00 -2.87
N GLU A 150 -5.93 23.73 -3.82
CA GLU A 150 -6.16 25.19 -3.74
C GLU A 150 -7.07 25.58 -2.59
N GLU A 151 -7.94 24.69 -2.12
CA GLU A 151 -8.82 24.90 -0.96
C GLU A 151 -8.10 24.67 0.37
N GLY A 152 -6.82 24.27 0.34
CA GLY A 152 -6.02 23.96 1.53
C GLY A 152 -6.41 22.62 2.18
N LEU A 153 -7.03 21.71 1.44
CA LEU A 153 -7.32 20.36 1.87
C LEU A 153 -6.21 19.41 1.41
N ILE A 154 -5.81 18.48 2.26
CA ILE A 154 -4.86 17.44 1.90
C ILE A 154 -5.55 16.19 1.36
N ASN A 155 -5.02 15.64 0.28
CA ASN A 155 -5.33 14.30 -0.21
C ASN A 155 -4.05 13.48 -0.23
N LEU A 156 -4.12 12.26 0.31
CA LEU A 156 -2.95 11.37 0.42
C LEU A 156 -2.68 10.58 -0.87
N ASN A 157 -3.57 10.63 -1.84
CA ASN A 157 -3.44 10.03 -3.18
C ASN A 157 -2.65 8.73 -3.24
N VAL A 158 -3.35 7.60 -3.17
CA VAL A 158 -2.74 6.28 -3.37
C VAL A 158 -2.45 6.09 -4.87
N GLU A 159 -1.20 6.31 -5.27
CA GLU A 159 -0.74 6.16 -6.65
C GLU A 159 -0.69 4.69 -7.05
N LYS A 160 -0.07 3.87 -6.22
CA LYS A 160 0.18 2.48 -6.53
C LYS A 160 0.16 1.57 -5.31
N VAL A 161 -0.43 0.38 -5.50
CA VAL A 161 -0.38 -0.71 -4.52
C VAL A 161 0.19 -1.94 -5.22
N LYS A 162 1.20 -2.55 -4.60
CA LYS A 162 1.87 -3.75 -5.12
C LYS A 162 1.91 -4.86 -4.07
N ILE A 163 1.89 -6.10 -4.53
CA ILE A 163 2.32 -7.26 -3.77
C ILE A 163 3.52 -7.86 -4.51
N GLY A 164 4.68 -7.83 -3.87
CA GLY A 164 5.94 -8.11 -4.53
C GLY A 164 6.19 -7.13 -5.69
N ALA A 165 6.31 -7.66 -6.91
CA ALA A 165 6.42 -6.87 -8.13
C ALA A 165 5.07 -6.65 -8.85
N MET A 166 3.99 -7.32 -8.38
CA MET A 166 2.69 -7.26 -9.03
C MET A 166 1.92 -6.00 -8.63
N ASN A 167 1.53 -5.19 -9.62
CA ASN A 167 0.67 -4.03 -9.41
C ASN A 167 -0.80 -4.49 -9.26
N ILE A 168 -1.35 -4.29 -8.06
CA ILE A 168 -2.74 -4.64 -7.73
C ILE A 168 -3.61 -3.40 -7.46
N THR A 169 -3.16 -2.21 -7.82
CA THR A 169 -3.83 -0.93 -7.52
C THR A 169 -5.33 -0.92 -7.82
N PRO A 170 -5.82 -1.37 -8.99
CA PRO A 170 -7.25 -1.36 -9.26
C PRO A 170 -8.05 -2.25 -8.30
N LEU A 171 -7.53 -3.44 -8.00
CA LEU A 171 -8.15 -4.38 -7.07
C LEU A 171 -8.11 -3.83 -5.64
N ALA A 172 -6.97 -3.29 -5.21
CA ALA A 172 -6.79 -2.70 -3.89
C ALA A 172 -7.76 -1.53 -3.66
N LYS A 173 -7.92 -0.61 -4.62
CA LYS A 173 -8.86 0.51 -4.53
C LYS A 173 -10.32 0.04 -4.40
N ILE A 174 -10.74 -0.96 -5.17
CA ILE A 174 -12.10 -1.53 -5.07
C ILE A 174 -12.34 -2.15 -3.70
N THR A 175 -11.38 -2.95 -3.22
CA THR A 175 -11.46 -3.62 -1.91
C THR A 175 -11.46 -2.60 -0.77
N ALA A 176 -10.56 -1.62 -0.81
CA ALA A 176 -10.46 -0.55 0.18
C ALA A 176 -11.78 0.23 0.33
N LYS A 177 -12.40 0.64 -0.79
CA LYS A 177 -13.71 1.32 -0.79
C LYS A 177 -14.81 0.48 -0.16
N LYS A 178 -14.86 -0.82 -0.47
CA LYS A 178 -15.84 -1.75 0.15
C LYS A 178 -15.61 -1.90 1.65
N MET A 179 -14.37 -2.07 2.09
CA MET A 179 -14.02 -2.19 3.51
C MET A 179 -14.35 -0.90 4.27
N TYR A 180 -14.04 0.25 3.71
CA TYR A 180 -14.36 1.55 4.30
C TYR A 180 -15.88 1.73 4.45
N ALA A 181 -16.66 1.48 3.40
CA ALA A 181 -18.11 1.55 3.44
C ALA A 181 -18.72 0.59 4.48
N HIS A 182 -18.22 -0.65 4.56
CA HIS A 182 -18.66 -1.62 5.56
C HIS A 182 -18.35 -1.14 6.99
N ARG A 183 -17.15 -0.62 7.23
CA ARG A 183 -16.74 -0.14 8.54
C ARG A 183 -17.56 1.07 9.01
N LEU A 184 -17.89 1.99 8.12
CA LEU A 184 -18.79 3.11 8.40
C LEU A 184 -20.21 2.66 8.77
N ALA A 185 -20.68 1.54 8.21
CA ALA A 185 -22.00 0.99 8.49
C ALA A 185 -22.08 0.22 9.82
N THR A 186 -20.94 -0.34 10.28
CA THR A 186 -20.92 -1.28 11.44
C THR A 186 -20.39 -0.68 12.73
N VAL A 187 -19.61 0.40 12.66
CA VAL A 187 -18.96 1.02 13.82
C VAL A 187 -19.34 2.48 13.91
N SER A 188 -19.68 2.95 15.13
CA SER A 188 -19.84 4.39 15.39
C SER A 188 -18.45 5.04 15.38
N ILE A 189 -18.08 5.56 14.22
CA ILE A 189 -16.76 6.17 14.00
C ILE A 189 -16.90 7.69 14.15
N ASP A 190 -16.02 8.30 14.95
CA ASP A 190 -15.87 9.75 14.97
C ASP A 190 -15.24 10.20 13.63
N LYS A 191 -16.10 10.72 12.74
CA LYS A 191 -15.69 11.22 11.42
C LYS A 191 -14.73 12.40 11.49
N TYR A 192 -14.64 13.07 12.63
CA TYR A 192 -13.78 14.23 12.82
C TYR A 192 -12.43 13.87 13.41
N SER A 193 -12.21 12.61 13.81
CA SER A 193 -10.89 12.17 14.26
C SER A 193 -9.90 12.18 13.10
N LEU A 194 -8.68 12.60 13.36
CA LEU A 194 -7.61 12.63 12.35
C LEU A 194 -7.37 11.26 11.73
N GLN A 195 -7.42 10.19 12.54
CA GLN A 195 -7.26 8.82 12.06
C GLN A 195 -8.33 8.42 11.04
N THR A 196 -9.59 8.82 11.30
CA THR A 196 -10.70 8.54 10.37
C THR A 196 -10.54 9.34 9.08
N GLN A 197 -10.13 10.59 9.15
CA GLN A 197 -9.89 11.43 7.97
C GLN A 197 -8.73 10.89 7.11
N ILE A 198 -7.63 10.48 7.75
CA ILE A 198 -6.52 9.80 7.06
C ILE A 198 -7.00 8.51 6.38
N ALA A 199 -7.76 7.67 7.10
CA ALA A 199 -8.32 6.45 6.54
C ALA A 199 -9.27 6.73 5.36
N ALA A 200 -10.13 7.76 5.45
CA ALA A 200 -11.01 8.18 4.36
C ALA A 200 -10.20 8.62 3.12
N SER A 201 -9.14 9.39 3.33
CA SER A 201 -8.27 9.82 2.24
C SER A 201 -7.54 8.64 1.57
N LEU A 202 -7.00 7.71 2.35
CA LEU A 202 -6.29 6.54 1.82
C LEU A 202 -7.22 5.52 1.13
N LEU A 203 -8.42 5.32 1.68
CA LEU A 203 -9.31 4.23 1.24
C LEU A 203 -10.37 4.68 0.23
N ASN A 204 -10.73 5.97 0.24
CA ASN A 204 -11.82 6.52 -0.57
C ASN A 204 -11.48 7.78 -1.35
N ASP A 205 -10.21 8.18 -1.36
CA ASP A 205 -9.69 9.41 -2.01
C ASP A 205 -10.39 10.70 -1.49
N GLU A 206 -10.86 10.73 -0.22
CA GLU A 206 -11.53 11.88 0.37
C GLU A 206 -10.51 12.90 0.89
N PRO A 207 -10.48 14.14 0.37
CA PRO A 207 -9.61 15.17 0.91
C PRO A 207 -10.13 15.65 2.28
N PHE A 208 -9.22 16.06 3.16
CA PHE A 208 -9.56 16.54 4.49
C PHE A 208 -8.76 17.76 4.88
N SER A 209 -9.27 18.50 5.88
CA SER A 209 -8.58 19.68 6.41
C SER A 209 -7.38 19.26 7.25
N PRO A 210 -6.15 19.65 6.88
CA PRO A 210 -4.94 19.26 7.59
C PRO A 210 -4.70 20.16 8.81
N VAL A 211 -5.71 20.22 9.68
CA VAL A 211 -5.66 20.98 10.93
C VAL A 211 -5.66 20.03 12.11
N PHE A 212 -4.64 20.14 12.94
CA PHE A 212 -4.49 19.32 14.12
C PHE A 212 -4.27 20.18 15.37
N ARG A 213 -4.43 19.57 16.51
CA ARG A 213 -4.34 20.23 17.81
C ARG A 213 -3.03 19.89 18.47
N ILE A 214 -2.31 20.91 18.88
CA ILE A 214 -1.13 20.79 19.76
C ILE A 214 -1.47 21.59 21.01
N ASP A 215 -1.77 20.86 22.11
CA ASP A 215 -2.29 21.45 23.34
C ASP A 215 -3.56 22.28 23.08
N HIS A 216 -3.54 23.56 23.32
CA HIS A 216 -4.68 24.47 23.11
C HIS A 216 -4.67 25.19 21.76
N ARG A 217 -3.64 24.96 20.94
CA ARG A 217 -3.47 25.63 19.65
C ARG A 217 -3.87 24.73 18.49
N ARG A 218 -4.49 25.33 17.50
CA ARG A 218 -4.79 24.70 16.23
C ARG A 218 -3.70 25.07 15.23
N ILE A 219 -3.10 24.07 14.60
CA ILE A 219 -2.02 24.22 13.65
C ILE A 219 -2.49 23.65 12.31
N ARG A 220 -2.30 24.42 11.26
CA ARG A 220 -2.59 23.99 9.89
C ARG A 220 -1.32 23.63 9.16
N LEU A 221 -1.32 22.52 8.47
CA LEU A 221 -0.30 22.15 7.52
C LEU A 221 -0.61 22.83 6.18
N ASN A 222 0.29 23.72 5.73
CA ASN A 222 0.08 24.52 4.53
C ASN A 222 0.78 23.94 3.29
N LYS A 223 1.91 23.25 3.50
CA LYS A 223 2.70 22.69 2.41
C LYS A 223 3.51 21.50 2.90
N ILE A 224 3.66 20.50 2.03
CA ILE A 224 4.56 19.36 2.21
C ILE A 224 5.54 19.36 1.05
N ILE A 225 6.82 19.18 1.36
CA ILE A 225 7.85 18.90 0.35
C ILE A 225 8.47 17.56 0.72
N ILE A 226 8.43 16.63 -0.22
CA ILE A 226 9.03 15.31 -0.06
C ILE A 226 10.21 15.23 -1.01
N GLU A 227 11.38 15.05 -0.44
CA GLU A 227 12.64 14.87 -1.15
C GLU A 227 13.19 13.48 -0.82
N LYS A 228 14.26 13.11 -1.45
CA LYS A 228 14.94 11.86 -1.11
C LYS A 228 15.37 11.88 0.37
N GLU A 229 14.95 10.87 1.13
CA GLU A 229 15.30 10.62 2.53
C GLU A 229 14.77 11.64 3.55
N LYS A 230 14.02 12.67 3.13
CA LYS A 230 13.44 13.66 4.06
C LYS A 230 12.11 14.20 3.58
N MET A 231 11.30 14.65 4.52
CA MET A 231 10.04 15.35 4.28
C MET A 231 10.01 16.63 5.11
N THR A 232 9.71 17.76 4.49
CA THR A 232 9.54 19.05 5.16
C THR A 232 8.07 19.46 5.16
N ALA A 233 7.55 19.74 6.33
CA ALA A 233 6.19 20.21 6.55
C ALA A 233 6.22 21.69 6.96
N TYR A 234 5.45 22.54 6.26
CA TYR A 234 5.27 23.95 6.57
C TYR A 234 3.96 24.13 7.31
N LEU A 235 4.02 24.70 8.48
CA LEU A 235 2.96 24.75 9.46
C LEU A 235 2.68 26.20 9.87
N SER A 236 1.40 26.51 10.16
CA SER A 236 1.04 27.80 10.72
C SER A 236 -0.08 27.67 11.77
N PRO A 237 -0.10 28.57 12.76
CA PRO A 237 -1.24 28.67 13.65
C PRO A 237 -2.52 28.97 12.84
N GLU A 238 -3.60 28.24 13.11
CA GLU A 238 -4.90 28.56 12.53
C GLU A 238 -5.54 29.70 13.33
N THR A 239 -5.55 30.89 12.74
CA THR A 239 -6.29 32.03 13.30
C THR A 239 -7.79 31.72 13.21
N LYS A 240 -8.51 31.76 14.34
CA LYS A 240 -9.96 31.68 14.30
C LYS A 240 -10.47 32.81 13.38
N SER A 241 -11.01 32.45 12.23
CA SER A 241 -11.85 33.39 11.48
C SER A 241 -12.99 33.83 12.40
N ARG A 242 -13.02 35.14 12.73
CA ARG A 242 -14.11 35.77 13.47
C ARG A 242 -15.37 35.74 12.65
#